data_b27cf6f550d7a1f6e3f5dfa60578cb80
#
_entry.id   b27cf6f550d7a1f6e3f5dfa60578cb80
#
_cell.length_a   1.000
_cell.length_b   1.000
_cell.length_c   1.000
_cell.angle_alpha   90.00
_cell.angle_beta   90.00
_cell.angle_gamma   90.00
#
_symmetry.space_group_name_H-M   'P 1'
#
loop_
_entity.id
_entity.type
_entity.pdbx_description
1 polymer ?
#
loop_
_entity_poly.entity_id
_entity_poly.type
_entity_poly.pdbx_seq_one_letter_code
_entity_poly.pdbx_strand_id
1 'polypeptide(L)'
;PAAKTETVMIVSEGVTPIRHHTQGKDFFEEMHFLKRGDVQQKVGRASQGFLQVLSPEQDSIDRWSQAPQTGSKTSNRRTALANWMVDHRQGAGNLLARVMVNRLWHHHFGRGLVASTNDFGNQGQPPSHPDLLDWLANQLIKNDWKLKYIHQLILSSYTYQQSSDYRKADALQDPDNQYLWRFRPRRLEGEALRDSILNVTGQLDSRMFGAGTLDESMRRRSIYFTIKRSKLIPMLQVFDVPEPLVSQGQRPTTIVAPQ
;
A
#
# COMPACT_ATOMS: atom_id res chain seq x y z
N PRO A 1 -4.62 -28.73 19.88
CA PRO A 1 -3.26 -28.21 19.86
C PRO A 1 -3.34 -26.70 19.73
N ALA A 2 -2.67 -25.98 20.69
CA ALA A 2 -2.58 -24.54 20.63
C ALA A 2 -1.94 -24.11 19.30
N ALA A 3 -2.52 -23.10 18.63
CA ALA A 3 -1.93 -22.55 17.43
C ALA A 3 -0.50 -22.09 17.76
N LYS A 4 0.48 -22.52 16.95
CA LYS A 4 1.85 -22.02 17.08
C LYS A 4 1.84 -20.51 16.85
N THR A 5 2.14 -19.76 17.88
CA THR A 5 2.36 -18.31 17.77
C THR A 5 3.60 -18.08 16.91
N GLU A 6 3.44 -17.41 15.78
CA GLU A 6 4.58 -16.98 14.97
C GLU A 6 5.15 -15.69 15.56
N THR A 7 6.48 -15.64 15.65
CA THR A 7 7.20 -14.45 16.11
C THR A 7 7.42 -13.52 14.92
N VAL A 8 6.99 -12.28 15.02
CA VAL A 8 7.21 -11.25 14.00
C VAL A 8 8.09 -10.14 14.57
N MET A 9 8.93 -9.54 13.71
CA MET A 9 9.64 -8.33 14.08
C MET A 9 8.67 -7.14 14.10
N ILE A 10 8.66 -6.45 15.23
CA ILE A 10 7.89 -5.21 15.40
C ILE A 10 8.82 -4.07 15.79
N VAL A 11 8.43 -2.85 15.45
CA VAL A 11 9.05 -1.64 15.99
C VAL A 11 8.26 -1.25 17.22
N SER A 12 8.92 -1.26 18.38
CA SER A 12 8.31 -0.95 19.68
C SER A 12 9.05 0.21 20.34
N GLU A 13 8.30 1.04 21.06
CA GLU A 13 8.83 2.01 22.00
C GLU A 13 9.13 1.31 23.34
N GLY A 14 9.94 1.94 24.21
CA GLY A 14 10.19 1.45 25.57
C GLY A 14 11.25 0.38 25.70
N VAL A 15 11.99 0.07 24.63
CA VAL A 15 13.26 -0.65 24.70
C VAL A 15 14.41 0.34 24.75
N THR A 16 15.53 -0.03 25.39
CA THR A 16 16.73 0.81 25.39
C THR A 16 17.21 0.99 23.95
N PRO A 17 17.31 2.24 23.44
CA PRO A 17 17.74 2.48 22.08
C PRO A 17 19.20 2.05 21.90
N ILE A 18 19.48 1.32 20.82
CA ILE A 18 20.85 1.05 20.40
C ILE A 18 21.34 2.24 19.59
N ARG A 19 22.22 3.04 20.16
CA ARG A 19 22.79 4.23 19.52
C ARG A 19 23.96 3.84 18.62
N HIS A 20 23.96 4.40 17.42
CA HIS A 20 25.15 4.37 16.58
C HIS A 20 26.21 5.28 17.18
N HIS A 21 27.50 4.93 17.07
CA HIS A 21 28.61 5.70 17.66
C HIS A 21 28.71 7.17 17.23
N THR A 22 28.12 7.52 16.07
CA THR A 22 28.05 8.88 15.56
C THR A 22 26.86 9.71 16.07
N GLN A 23 25.95 9.08 16.82
CA GLN A 23 24.74 9.75 17.31
C GLN A 23 24.98 10.40 18.68
N GLY A 24 24.50 11.62 18.86
CA GLY A 24 24.57 12.34 20.13
C GLY A 24 23.75 11.67 21.24
N LYS A 25 24.00 12.08 22.49
CA LYS A 25 23.34 11.51 23.68
C LYS A 25 21.82 11.66 23.66
N ASP A 26 21.31 12.73 23.08
CA ASP A 26 19.90 13.12 23.01
C ASP A 26 19.21 12.69 21.72
N PHE A 27 19.86 11.87 20.90
CA PHE A 27 19.36 11.50 19.58
C PHE A 27 17.97 10.86 19.61
N PHE A 28 17.65 10.06 20.63
CA PHE A 28 16.37 9.35 20.75
C PHE A 28 15.38 9.99 21.73
N GLU A 29 15.80 10.99 22.47
CA GLU A 29 15.01 11.56 23.56
C GLU A 29 14.08 12.64 23.06
N GLU A 30 14.59 13.52 22.18
CA GLU A 30 13.84 14.65 21.65
C GLU A 30 14.14 14.90 20.18
N MET A 31 13.10 15.26 19.44
CA MET A 31 13.22 15.74 18.07
C MET A 31 13.29 17.27 18.07
N HIS A 32 14.18 17.81 17.27
CA HIS A 32 14.38 19.26 17.16
C HIS A 32 14.31 19.73 15.71
N PHE A 33 13.86 20.96 15.52
CA PHE A 33 14.08 21.66 14.26
C PHE A 33 15.55 22.02 14.16
N LEU A 34 16.16 21.74 13.02
CA LEU A 34 17.58 21.96 12.77
C LEU A 34 17.76 23.11 11.78
N LYS A 35 18.63 24.05 12.09
CA LYS A 35 18.98 25.09 11.14
C LYS A 35 19.77 24.50 9.99
N ARG A 36 19.23 24.56 8.76
CA ARG A 36 19.82 23.97 7.54
C ARG A 36 20.19 22.49 7.66
N GLY A 37 19.51 21.74 8.54
CA GLY A 37 19.78 20.31 8.75
C GLY A 37 21.01 20.01 9.62
N ASP A 38 21.68 21.03 10.18
CA ASP A 38 22.83 20.85 11.03
C ASP A 38 22.43 20.38 12.43
N VAL A 39 22.85 19.18 12.80
CA VAL A 39 22.53 18.54 14.08
C VAL A 39 23.04 19.30 15.30
N GLN A 40 24.04 20.18 15.13
CA GLN A 40 24.58 21.01 16.19
C GLN A 40 23.77 22.28 16.39
N GLN A 41 22.94 22.69 15.43
CA GLN A 41 22.18 23.92 15.45
C GLN A 41 20.67 23.65 15.67
N LYS A 42 20.33 23.24 16.88
CA LYS A 42 18.94 23.02 17.29
C LYS A 42 18.25 24.36 17.54
N VAL A 43 17.13 24.61 16.86
CA VAL A 43 16.39 25.89 16.96
C VAL A 43 15.19 25.77 17.91
N GLY A 44 14.56 24.61 17.97
CA GLY A 44 13.40 24.39 18.82
C GLY A 44 12.99 22.92 18.84
N ARG A 45 12.16 22.55 19.81
CA ARG A 45 11.64 21.19 19.94
C ARG A 45 10.55 20.95 18.89
N ALA A 46 10.64 19.85 18.15
CA ALA A 46 9.60 19.39 17.22
C ALA A 46 8.61 18.50 17.96
N SER A 47 7.37 18.94 18.08
CA SER A 47 6.26 18.13 18.59
C SER A 47 5.57 17.35 17.47
N GLN A 48 4.84 16.31 17.83
CA GLN A 48 3.96 15.64 16.90
C GLN A 48 2.86 16.60 16.46
N GLY A 49 2.58 16.60 15.16
CA GLY A 49 1.49 17.34 14.55
C GLY A 49 0.89 16.57 13.38
N PHE A 50 -0.23 17.04 12.88
CA PHE A 50 -0.92 16.51 11.70
C PHE A 50 -1.00 17.59 10.63
N LEU A 51 -1.25 17.21 9.37
CA LEU A 51 -1.33 18.16 8.25
C LEU A 51 -2.57 19.06 8.43
N GLN A 52 -2.34 20.34 8.65
CA GLN A 52 -3.41 21.32 8.89
C GLN A 52 -4.40 21.43 7.72
N VAL A 53 -3.92 21.26 6.48
CA VAL A 53 -4.76 21.26 5.27
C VAL A 53 -5.81 20.15 5.27
N LEU A 54 -5.58 19.07 6.02
CA LEU A 54 -6.49 17.94 6.19
C LEU A 54 -7.17 17.93 7.57
N SER A 55 -6.96 18.97 8.36
CA SER A 55 -7.51 19.08 9.72
C SER A 55 -8.15 20.47 9.86
N PRO A 56 -9.46 20.60 9.62
CA PRO A 56 -10.13 21.92 9.52
C PRO A 56 -10.11 22.74 10.82
N GLU A 57 -9.93 22.11 11.98
CA GLU A 57 -9.83 22.79 13.26
C GLU A 57 -8.39 22.82 13.79
N GLN A 58 -7.84 23.99 14.01
CA GLN A 58 -6.45 24.21 14.45
C GLN A 58 -6.10 23.60 15.81
N ASP A 59 -7.07 23.43 16.70
CA ASP A 59 -6.87 22.97 18.08
C ASP A 59 -7.00 21.45 18.26
N SER A 60 -6.99 20.69 17.18
CA SER A 60 -7.43 19.30 17.17
C SER A 60 -6.33 18.25 17.36
N ILE A 61 -5.07 18.63 17.63
CA ILE A 61 -3.99 17.64 17.82
C ILE A 61 -4.31 16.67 18.95
N ASP A 62 -4.92 17.17 20.02
CA ASP A 62 -5.31 16.37 21.19
C ASP A 62 -6.47 15.41 20.92
N ARG A 63 -7.28 15.68 19.90
CA ARG A 63 -8.45 14.83 19.53
C ARG A 63 -8.05 13.38 19.25
N TRP A 64 -6.95 13.16 18.55
CA TRP A 64 -6.47 11.84 18.20
C TRP A 64 -5.42 11.30 19.16
N SER A 65 -4.89 12.17 20.03
CA SER A 65 -3.87 11.82 21.01
C SER A 65 -4.51 11.17 22.22
N GLN A 66 -3.94 10.07 22.67
CA GLN A 66 -4.33 9.38 23.89
C GLN A 66 -3.16 9.39 24.86
N ALA A 67 -3.37 9.87 26.05
CA ALA A 67 -2.34 9.79 27.08
C ALA A 67 -1.97 8.31 27.32
N PRO A 68 -0.68 7.97 27.46
CA PRO A 68 -0.27 6.62 27.82
C PRO A 68 -0.89 6.24 29.18
N GLN A 69 -1.36 5.00 29.27
CA GLN A 69 -1.80 4.47 30.58
C GLN A 69 -0.60 4.36 31.52
N THR A 70 -0.83 4.52 32.81
CA THR A 70 0.22 4.36 33.84
C THR A 70 0.89 3.00 33.71
N GLY A 71 2.22 2.99 33.56
CA GLY A 71 3.01 1.78 33.31
C GLY A 71 3.11 1.34 31.86
N SER A 72 2.46 2.02 30.93
CA SER A 72 2.62 1.77 29.49
C SER A 72 4.01 2.17 29.01
N LYS A 73 4.59 1.34 28.13
CA LYS A 73 5.88 1.60 27.46
C LYS A 73 5.75 2.28 26.11
N THR A 74 4.55 2.73 25.74
CA THR A 74 4.27 3.39 24.46
C THR A 74 3.81 4.81 24.66
N SER A 75 4.23 5.71 23.77
CA SER A 75 3.78 7.11 23.74
C SER A 75 2.40 7.29 23.09
N ASN A 76 1.82 6.24 22.51
CA ASN A 76 0.59 6.27 21.71
C ASN A 76 0.63 7.17 20.46
N ARG A 77 1.80 7.71 20.07
CA ARG A 77 1.93 8.61 18.90
C ARG A 77 1.51 7.95 17.60
N ARG A 78 1.81 6.65 17.41
CA ARG A 78 1.37 5.90 16.23
C ARG A 78 -0.14 5.67 16.23
N THR A 79 -0.72 5.43 17.38
CA THR A 79 -2.19 5.32 17.54
C THR A 79 -2.85 6.63 17.16
N ALA A 80 -2.32 7.77 17.63
CA ALA A 80 -2.81 9.09 17.25
C ALA A 80 -2.74 9.31 15.72
N LEU A 81 -1.63 8.94 15.07
CA LEU A 81 -1.51 9.01 13.62
C LEU A 81 -2.56 8.13 12.93
N ALA A 82 -2.74 6.90 13.38
CA ALA A 82 -3.73 5.98 12.81
C ALA A 82 -5.16 6.53 12.95
N ASN A 83 -5.50 7.06 14.11
CA ASN A 83 -6.80 7.67 14.36
C ASN A 83 -7.04 8.86 13.40
N TRP A 84 -6.06 9.74 13.24
CA TRP A 84 -6.14 10.85 12.31
C TRP A 84 -6.29 10.38 10.84
N MET A 85 -5.55 9.34 10.46
CA MET A 85 -5.60 8.81 9.08
C MET A 85 -6.96 8.22 8.72
N VAL A 86 -7.71 7.65 9.66
CA VAL A 86 -9.02 7.05 9.38
C VAL A 86 -10.20 7.97 9.69
N ASP A 87 -9.96 9.09 10.35
CA ASP A 87 -11.02 10.06 10.66
C ASP A 87 -11.45 10.79 9.37
N HIS A 88 -12.61 10.41 8.86
CA HIS A 88 -13.19 10.99 7.65
C HIS A 88 -13.89 12.34 7.87
N ARG A 89 -14.08 12.77 9.11
CA ARG A 89 -14.76 14.04 9.44
C ARG A 89 -13.80 15.17 9.67
N GLN A 90 -12.72 14.90 10.42
CA GLN A 90 -11.81 15.92 10.91
C GLN A 90 -10.34 15.63 10.58
N GLY A 91 -10.05 14.50 9.94
CA GLY A 91 -8.71 14.05 9.59
C GLY A 91 -8.56 13.70 8.12
N ALA A 92 -7.60 12.82 7.83
CA ALA A 92 -7.23 12.45 6.47
C ALA A 92 -8.10 11.33 5.86
N GLY A 93 -9.14 10.86 6.54
CA GLY A 93 -9.87 9.65 6.18
C GLY A 93 -10.49 9.66 4.78
N ASN A 94 -11.00 10.80 4.33
CA ASN A 94 -11.53 10.91 2.96
C ASN A 94 -10.42 10.71 1.90
N LEU A 95 -9.26 11.33 2.10
CA LEU A 95 -8.13 11.15 1.19
C LEU A 95 -7.61 9.72 1.24
N LEU A 96 -7.46 9.15 2.43
CA LEU A 96 -7.05 7.75 2.60
C LEU A 96 -8.01 6.79 1.88
N ALA A 97 -9.33 6.99 2.03
CA ALA A 97 -10.32 6.15 1.36
C ALA A 97 -10.20 6.24 -0.17
N ARG A 98 -10.03 7.45 -0.74
CA ARG A 98 -9.80 7.64 -2.18
C ARG A 98 -8.53 6.92 -2.66
N VAL A 99 -7.43 7.03 -1.93
CA VAL A 99 -6.17 6.33 -2.24
C VAL A 99 -6.36 4.81 -2.20
N MET A 100 -7.03 4.30 -1.17
CA MET A 100 -7.27 2.86 -1.01
C MET A 100 -8.13 2.29 -2.13
N VAL A 101 -9.28 2.91 -2.43
CA VAL A 101 -10.15 2.41 -3.50
C VAL A 101 -9.51 2.55 -4.88
N ASN A 102 -8.70 3.60 -5.10
CA ASN A 102 -7.94 3.75 -6.32
C ASN A 102 -6.91 2.62 -6.52
N ARG A 103 -6.23 2.20 -5.45
CA ARG A 103 -5.31 1.06 -5.48
C ARG A 103 -6.04 -0.25 -5.77
N LEU A 104 -7.20 -0.49 -5.12
CA LEU A 104 -8.03 -1.65 -5.40
C LEU A 104 -8.47 -1.66 -6.86
N TRP A 105 -8.96 -0.53 -7.36
CA TRP A 105 -9.34 -0.36 -8.76
C TRP A 105 -8.18 -0.65 -9.71
N HIS A 106 -7.00 -0.08 -9.43
CA HIS A 106 -5.80 -0.34 -10.21
C HIS A 106 -5.46 -1.83 -10.29
N HIS A 107 -5.55 -2.56 -9.17
CA HIS A 107 -5.29 -4.00 -9.16
C HIS A 107 -6.33 -4.81 -9.92
N HIS A 108 -7.56 -4.33 -10.07
CA HIS A 108 -8.58 -5.00 -10.87
C HIS A 108 -8.49 -4.67 -12.36
N PHE A 109 -8.27 -3.41 -12.71
CA PHE A 109 -8.33 -2.93 -14.10
C PHE A 109 -6.97 -2.62 -14.74
N GLY A 110 -5.88 -2.69 -13.97
CA GLY A 110 -4.52 -2.39 -14.44
C GLY A 110 -4.16 -0.90 -14.50
N ARG A 111 -5.14 0.00 -14.34
CA ARG A 111 -4.94 1.44 -14.24
C ARG A 111 -5.87 2.00 -13.18
N GLY A 112 -5.38 2.89 -12.32
CA GLY A 112 -6.20 3.59 -11.33
C GLY A 112 -7.16 4.59 -11.98
N LEU A 113 -8.24 4.92 -11.28
CA LEU A 113 -9.08 6.08 -11.63
C LEU A 113 -8.24 7.37 -11.60
N VAL A 114 -7.33 7.48 -10.64
CA VAL A 114 -6.18 8.41 -10.65
C VAL A 114 -4.97 7.62 -11.12
N ALA A 115 -4.44 7.96 -12.30
CA ALA A 115 -3.33 7.20 -12.90
C ALA A 115 -2.02 7.38 -12.13
N SER A 116 -1.78 8.56 -11.54
CA SER A 116 -0.67 8.83 -10.63
C SER A 116 -0.94 8.26 -9.23
N THR A 117 -0.80 6.95 -9.04
CA THR A 117 -1.22 6.23 -7.83
C THR A 117 -0.57 6.70 -6.52
N ASN A 118 0.59 7.34 -6.60
CA ASN A 118 1.32 7.90 -5.45
C ASN A 118 1.18 9.41 -5.32
N ASP A 119 0.49 10.07 -6.24
CA ASP A 119 0.31 11.51 -6.23
C ASP A 119 -1.16 11.89 -6.52
N PHE A 120 -1.84 12.31 -5.48
CA PHE A 120 -3.21 12.82 -5.50
C PHE A 120 -3.25 14.36 -5.35
N GLY A 121 -2.09 15.01 -5.41
CA GLY A 121 -1.93 16.46 -5.34
C GLY A 121 -1.98 17.13 -6.72
N ASN A 122 -1.66 18.41 -6.73
CA ASN A 122 -1.71 19.26 -7.95
C ASN A 122 -0.74 18.83 -9.05
N GLN A 123 0.32 18.06 -8.72
CA GLN A 123 1.27 17.52 -9.69
C GLN A 123 0.80 16.15 -10.23
N GLY A 124 -0.19 15.54 -9.58
CA GLY A 124 -0.78 14.28 -10.00
C GLY A 124 -1.77 14.46 -11.15
N GLN A 125 -2.22 13.32 -11.68
CA GLN A 125 -3.23 13.30 -12.72
C GLN A 125 -4.64 13.43 -12.11
N PRO A 126 -5.55 14.19 -12.73
CA PRO A 126 -6.94 14.22 -12.27
C PRO A 126 -7.61 12.85 -12.45
N PRO A 127 -8.59 12.51 -11.63
CA PRO A 127 -9.32 11.26 -11.77
C PRO A 127 -10.10 11.22 -13.09
N SER A 128 -10.07 10.08 -13.78
CA SER A 128 -10.84 9.86 -15.00
C SER A 128 -12.37 9.87 -14.74
N HIS A 129 -12.78 9.41 -13.56
CA HIS A 129 -14.17 9.31 -13.12
C HIS A 129 -14.27 9.79 -11.66
N PRO A 130 -14.32 11.11 -11.42
CA PRO A 130 -14.28 11.68 -10.08
C PRO A 130 -15.45 11.20 -9.20
N ASP A 131 -16.67 11.19 -9.72
CA ASP A 131 -17.86 10.78 -8.97
C ASP A 131 -17.78 9.29 -8.56
N LEU A 132 -17.26 8.43 -9.44
CA LEU A 132 -17.07 7.03 -9.13
C LEU A 132 -16.01 6.83 -8.03
N LEU A 133 -14.91 7.59 -8.10
CA LEU A 133 -13.86 7.55 -7.07
C LEU A 133 -14.43 7.94 -5.71
N ASP A 134 -15.21 9.02 -5.67
CA ASP A 134 -15.80 9.54 -4.44
C ASP A 134 -16.90 8.60 -3.90
N TRP A 135 -17.69 8.02 -4.80
CA TRP A 135 -18.69 7.02 -4.41
C TRP A 135 -18.04 5.77 -3.80
N LEU A 136 -17.01 5.21 -4.43
CA LEU A 136 -16.30 4.05 -3.90
C LEU A 136 -15.62 4.36 -2.56
N ALA A 137 -15.01 5.54 -2.41
CA ALA A 137 -14.43 5.98 -1.15
C ALA A 137 -15.48 6.07 -0.04
N ASN A 138 -16.64 6.64 -0.33
CA ASN A 138 -17.77 6.68 0.60
C ASN A 138 -18.30 5.28 0.95
N GLN A 139 -18.34 4.36 -0.02
CA GLN A 139 -18.72 2.96 0.25
C GLN A 139 -17.74 2.28 1.19
N LEU A 140 -16.44 2.53 1.04
CA LEU A 140 -15.42 1.97 1.94
C LEU A 140 -15.60 2.48 3.37
N ILE A 141 -15.79 3.79 3.55
CA ILE A 141 -16.01 4.41 4.86
C ILE A 141 -17.30 3.88 5.50
N LYS A 142 -18.42 3.88 4.77
CA LYS A 142 -19.74 3.42 5.27
C LYS A 142 -19.78 1.95 5.67
N ASN A 143 -18.89 1.14 5.10
CA ASN A 143 -18.77 -0.29 5.40
C ASN A 143 -17.55 -0.60 6.30
N ASP A 144 -17.21 0.30 7.23
CA ASP A 144 -16.18 0.10 8.25
C ASP A 144 -14.82 -0.31 7.67
N TRP A 145 -14.41 0.29 6.56
CA TRP A 145 -13.13 0.03 5.87
C TRP A 145 -12.95 -1.44 5.44
N LYS A 146 -14.04 -2.19 5.20
CA LYS A 146 -14.01 -3.58 4.76
C LYS A 146 -13.63 -3.69 3.29
N LEU A 147 -12.37 -4.00 3.00
CA LEU A 147 -11.85 -4.13 1.63
C LEU A 147 -12.60 -5.19 0.81
N LYS A 148 -13.01 -6.31 1.43
CA LYS A 148 -13.77 -7.37 0.74
C LYS A 148 -15.07 -6.86 0.13
N TYR A 149 -15.73 -5.91 0.77
CA TYR A 149 -16.93 -5.29 0.24
C TYR A 149 -16.66 -4.55 -1.08
N ILE A 150 -15.58 -3.77 -1.13
CA ILE A 150 -15.17 -3.06 -2.35
C ILE A 150 -14.77 -4.05 -3.46
N HIS A 151 -14.02 -5.10 -3.14
CA HIS A 151 -13.74 -6.16 -4.11
C HIS A 151 -15.02 -6.76 -4.68
N GLN A 152 -16.01 -7.07 -3.84
CA GLN A 152 -17.30 -7.61 -4.27
C GLN A 152 -18.04 -6.64 -5.21
N LEU A 153 -18.10 -5.36 -4.86
CA LEU A 153 -18.71 -4.32 -5.71
C LEU A 153 -18.07 -4.28 -7.10
N ILE A 154 -16.73 -4.27 -7.17
CA ILE A 154 -15.99 -4.23 -8.43
C ILE A 154 -16.26 -5.50 -9.24
N LEU A 155 -16.07 -6.68 -8.64
CA LEU A 155 -16.20 -7.97 -9.32
C LEU A 155 -17.62 -8.26 -9.82
N SER A 156 -18.65 -7.77 -9.12
CA SER A 156 -20.05 -7.92 -9.53
C SER A 156 -20.52 -6.87 -10.56
N SER A 157 -19.68 -5.87 -10.89
CA SER A 157 -20.02 -4.84 -11.85
C SER A 157 -20.02 -5.36 -13.29
N TYR A 158 -20.93 -4.87 -14.13
CA TYR A 158 -20.91 -5.17 -15.57
C TYR A 158 -19.60 -4.74 -16.23
N THR A 159 -18.98 -3.64 -15.77
CA THR A 159 -17.68 -3.16 -16.24
C THR A 159 -16.57 -4.19 -16.06
N TYR A 160 -16.59 -4.93 -14.95
CA TYR A 160 -15.60 -5.99 -14.72
C TYR A 160 -15.90 -7.26 -15.51
N GLN A 161 -17.17 -7.57 -15.70
CA GLN A 161 -17.64 -8.81 -16.34
C GLN A 161 -17.76 -8.71 -17.86
N GLN A 162 -17.47 -7.55 -18.44
CA GLN A 162 -17.55 -7.36 -19.90
C GLN A 162 -16.46 -8.12 -20.65
N SER A 163 -16.69 -8.35 -21.97
CA SER A 163 -15.72 -8.96 -22.87
C SER A 163 -14.47 -8.11 -23.04
N SER A 164 -13.36 -8.76 -23.40
CA SER A 164 -12.13 -8.12 -23.84
C SER A 164 -12.08 -7.85 -25.35
N ASP A 165 -13.15 -8.17 -26.09
CA ASP A 165 -13.19 -8.04 -27.54
C ASP A 165 -12.93 -6.62 -28.03
N TYR A 166 -12.12 -6.53 -29.09
CA TYR A 166 -11.79 -5.25 -29.70
C TYR A 166 -12.92 -4.79 -30.64
N ARG A 167 -13.44 -3.60 -30.39
CA ARG A 167 -14.44 -2.95 -31.21
C ARG A 167 -13.86 -1.68 -31.81
N LYS A 168 -13.68 -1.69 -33.15
CA LYS A 168 -13.02 -0.58 -33.88
C LYS A 168 -13.73 0.77 -33.69
N ALA A 169 -15.06 0.77 -33.63
CA ALA A 169 -15.83 2.00 -33.46
C ALA A 169 -15.56 2.67 -32.11
N ASP A 170 -15.51 1.87 -31.03
CA ASP A 170 -15.24 2.37 -29.69
C ASP A 170 -13.77 2.80 -29.52
N ALA A 171 -12.84 2.05 -30.15
CA ALA A 171 -11.42 2.36 -30.13
C ALA A 171 -11.08 3.67 -30.87
N LEU A 172 -11.87 4.08 -31.84
CA LEU A 172 -11.73 5.40 -32.50
C LEU A 172 -12.15 6.55 -31.60
N GLN A 173 -13.10 6.33 -30.67
CA GLN A 173 -13.58 7.34 -29.75
C GLN A 173 -12.76 7.38 -28.45
N ASP A 174 -12.32 6.22 -27.97
CA ASP A 174 -11.54 6.07 -26.73
C ASP A 174 -10.40 5.05 -26.96
N PRO A 175 -9.32 5.45 -27.64
CA PRO A 175 -8.18 4.55 -27.96
C PRO A 175 -7.50 4.01 -26.69
N ASP A 176 -7.47 4.79 -25.63
CA ASP A 176 -6.83 4.44 -24.36
C ASP A 176 -7.72 3.62 -23.43
N ASN A 177 -8.97 3.32 -23.86
CA ASN A 177 -9.95 2.62 -23.04
C ASN A 177 -10.13 3.27 -21.64
N GLN A 178 -10.15 4.59 -21.62
CA GLN A 178 -10.32 5.36 -20.40
C GLN A 178 -11.72 5.18 -19.81
N TYR A 179 -12.72 5.04 -20.67
CA TYR A 179 -14.13 4.84 -20.31
C TYR A 179 -14.50 3.36 -20.16
N LEU A 180 -13.48 2.46 -20.21
CA LEU A 180 -13.66 1.03 -19.94
C LEU A 180 -14.72 0.38 -20.85
N TRP A 181 -14.69 0.67 -22.16
CA TRP A 181 -15.60 0.08 -23.14
C TRP A 181 -15.33 -1.41 -23.40
N ARG A 182 -14.16 -1.93 -22.92
CA ARG A 182 -13.85 -3.37 -22.86
C ARG A 182 -13.00 -3.68 -21.65
N PHE A 183 -12.97 -4.95 -21.21
CA PHE A 183 -11.98 -5.40 -20.25
C PHE A 183 -10.60 -5.45 -20.90
N ARG A 184 -9.61 -4.78 -20.31
CA ARG A 184 -8.24 -4.74 -20.85
C ARG A 184 -7.47 -6.00 -20.45
N PRO A 185 -7.01 -6.84 -21.41
CA PRO A 185 -6.11 -7.92 -21.09
C PRO A 185 -4.84 -7.42 -20.41
N ARG A 186 -4.36 -8.15 -19.41
CA ARG A 186 -3.15 -7.80 -18.65
C ARG A 186 -2.19 -8.98 -18.68
N ARG A 187 -0.90 -8.67 -18.69
CA ARG A 187 0.13 -9.67 -18.44
C ARG A 187 0.09 -10.12 -16.98
N LEU A 188 0.33 -11.41 -16.74
CA LEU A 188 0.43 -11.95 -15.40
C LEU A 188 1.73 -11.48 -14.74
N GLU A 189 1.70 -11.29 -13.45
CA GLU A 189 2.88 -11.09 -12.64
C GLU A 189 3.69 -12.39 -12.55
N GLY A 190 5.02 -12.30 -12.42
CA GLY A 190 5.90 -13.47 -12.39
C GLY A 190 5.51 -14.50 -11.31
N GLU A 191 5.03 -14.02 -10.17
CA GLU A 191 4.54 -14.87 -9.09
C GLU A 191 3.28 -15.65 -9.49
N ALA A 192 2.32 -14.97 -10.13
CA ALA A 192 1.10 -15.60 -10.60
C ALA A 192 1.37 -16.60 -11.73
N LEU A 193 2.29 -16.27 -12.64
CA LEU A 193 2.73 -17.17 -13.70
C LEU A 193 3.38 -18.43 -13.13
N ARG A 194 4.33 -18.29 -12.21
CA ARG A 194 4.98 -19.42 -11.54
C ARG A 194 3.96 -20.32 -10.81
N ASP A 195 3.07 -19.71 -10.04
CA ASP A 195 2.04 -20.46 -9.31
C ASP A 195 1.11 -21.21 -10.27
N SER A 196 0.77 -20.62 -11.40
CA SER A 196 -0.04 -21.25 -12.44
C SER A 196 0.69 -22.44 -13.09
N ILE A 197 1.98 -22.32 -13.40
CA ILE A 197 2.80 -23.42 -13.91
C ILE A 197 2.82 -24.59 -12.92
N LEU A 198 3.12 -24.31 -11.64
CA LEU A 198 3.12 -25.34 -10.60
C LEU A 198 1.76 -26.02 -10.45
N ASN A 199 0.67 -25.24 -10.55
CA ASN A 199 -0.67 -25.79 -10.47
C ASN A 199 -1.02 -26.72 -11.64
N VAL A 200 -0.78 -26.27 -12.88
CA VAL A 200 -1.07 -27.07 -14.08
C VAL A 200 -0.23 -28.34 -14.16
N THR A 201 1.02 -28.28 -13.66
CA THR A 201 1.91 -29.46 -13.60
C THR A 201 1.63 -30.38 -12.41
N GLY A 202 0.66 -30.05 -11.55
CA GLY A 202 0.33 -30.82 -10.35
C GLY A 202 1.41 -30.77 -9.26
N GLN A 203 2.34 -29.83 -9.34
CA GLN A 203 3.44 -29.70 -8.40
C GLN A 203 3.21 -28.65 -7.29
N LEU A 204 2.10 -27.91 -7.35
CA LEU A 204 1.81 -26.88 -6.37
C LEU A 204 1.51 -27.47 -4.99
N ASP A 205 2.33 -27.13 -4.00
CA ASP A 205 2.06 -27.39 -2.60
C ASP A 205 1.13 -26.30 -2.05
N SER A 206 -0.11 -26.65 -1.76
CA SER A 206 -1.15 -25.71 -1.30
C SER A 206 -1.08 -25.37 0.20
N ARG A 207 -0.08 -25.87 0.94
CA ARG A 207 0.06 -25.55 2.38
C ARG A 207 0.10 -24.05 2.61
N MET A 208 -0.75 -23.59 3.52
CA MET A 208 -0.84 -22.20 3.92
C MET A 208 -0.04 -21.97 5.22
N PHE A 209 0.31 -20.71 5.45
CA PHE A 209 1.02 -20.21 6.64
C PHE A 209 2.46 -20.72 6.79
N GLY A 210 3.11 -20.29 7.86
CA GLY A 210 4.50 -20.65 8.18
C GLY A 210 5.52 -19.70 7.53
N ALA A 211 6.80 -19.98 7.82
CA ALA A 211 7.91 -19.14 7.40
C ALA A 211 8.08 -19.06 5.88
N GLY A 212 8.55 -17.90 5.41
CA GLY A 212 9.01 -17.70 4.04
C GLY A 212 10.37 -18.34 3.80
N THR A 213 10.77 -18.47 2.54
CA THR A 213 12.05 -19.06 2.13
C THR A 213 12.70 -18.31 0.98
N LEU A 214 14.01 -18.47 0.83
CA LEU A 214 14.78 -18.05 -0.35
C LEU A 214 15.12 -19.24 -1.26
N ASP A 215 14.63 -20.43 -0.95
CA ASP A 215 14.84 -21.64 -1.74
C ASP A 215 13.98 -21.57 -3.02
N GLU A 216 14.65 -21.50 -4.16
CA GLU A 216 14.02 -21.39 -5.50
C GLU A 216 13.27 -22.67 -5.90
N SER A 217 13.66 -23.83 -5.33
CA SER A 217 13.00 -25.12 -5.55
C SER A 217 11.68 -25.28 -4.80
N MET A 218 11.34 -24.33 -3.92
CA MET A 218 10.08 -24.33 -3.19
C MET A 218 8.88 -24.49 -4.13
N ARG A 219 7.98 -25.42 -3.80
CA ARG A 219 6.77 -25.67 -4.59
C ARG A 219 5.50 -25.03 -4.03
N ARG A 220 5.60 -24.32 -2.91
CA ARG A 220 4.48 -23.53 -2.38
C ARG A 220 4.23 -22.30 -3.24
N ARG A 221 3.10 -21.62 -3.01
CA ARG A 221 2.77 -20.36 -3.68
C ARG A 221 3.90 -19.32 -3.50
N SER A 222 4.13 -18.54 -4.53
CA SER A 222 5.21 -17.54 -4.58
C SER A 222 5.11 -16.46 -3.50
N ILE A 223 3.92 -16.25 -2.92
CA ILE A 223 3.73 -15.35 -1.76
C ILE A 223 4.58 -15.76 -0.54
N TYR A 224 5.05 -17.01 -0.49
CA TYR A 224 5.94 -17.52 0.58
C TYR A 224 7.42 -17.34 0.30
N PHE A 225 7.80 -16.65 -0.79
CA PHE A 225 9.17 -16.21 -0.94
C PHE A 225 9.48 -15.06 0.03
N THR A 226 10.65 -15.15 0.67
CA THR A 226 11.18 -14.07 1.48
C THR A 226 11.75 -12.98 0.57
N ILE A 227 11.29 -11.75 0.74
CA ILE A 227 11.87 -10.60 0.03
C ILE A 227 13.13 -10.14 0.78
N LYS A 228 14.28 -10.40 0.17
CA LYS A 228 15.58 -9.95 0.70
C LYS A 228 16.24 -9.03 -0.32
N ARG A 229 16.55 -7.79 0.09
CA ARG A 229 17.11 -6.76 -0.82
C ARG A 229 18.41 -7.18 -1.51
N SER A 230 19.25 -8.00 -0.82
CA SER A 230 20.53 -8.46 -1.35
C SER A 230 20.45 -9.78 -2.12
N LYS A 231 19.28 -10.42 -2.18
CA LYS A 231 19.10 -11.69 -2.90
C LYS A 231 17.66 -11.78 -3.42
N LEU A 232 17.50 -11.55 -4.70
CA LEU A 232 16.22 -11.72 -5.38
C LEU A 232 16.10 -13.15 -5.94
N ILE A 233 14.89 -13.60 -6.15
CA ILE A 233 14.59 -14.89 -6.79
C ILE A 233 14.80 -14.74 -8.31
N PRO A 234 15.74 -15.45 -8.94
CA PRO A 234 16.11 -15.26 -10.34
C PRO A 234 14.94 -15.37 -11.31
N MET A 235 14.05 -16.36 -11.14
CA MET A 235 12.87 -16.49 -11.97
C MET A 235 12.01 -15.23 -11.95
N LEU A 236 11.79 -14.64 -10.77
CA LEU A 236 10.98 -13.43 -10.65
C LEU A 236 11.67 -12.22 -11.29
N GLN A 237 13.01 -12.16 -11.25
CA GLN A 237 13.78 -11.11 -11.92
C GLN A 237 13.59 -11.14 -13.45
N VAL A 238 13.55 -12.33 -14.05
CA VAL A 238 13.26 -12.49 -15.48
C VAL A 238 11.90 -11.91 -15.86
N PHE A 239 10.95 -11.92 -14.94
CA PHE A 239 9.59 -11.36 -15.13
C PHE A 239 9.43 -9.96 -14.55
N ASP A 240 10.48 -9.18 -14.51
CA ASP A 240 10.45 -7.76 -14.09
C ASP A 240 9.82 -7.53 -12.70
N VAL A 241 10.16 -8.40 -11.73
CA VAL A 241 9.75 -8.18 -10.35
C VAL A 241 10.25 -6.82 -9.85
N PRO A 242 9.46 -6.08 -9.07
CA PRO A 242 9.87 -4.79 -8.55
C PRO A 242 11.17 -4.85 -7.77
N GLU A 243 12.06 -3.89 -8.03
CA GLU A 243 13.30 -3.76 -7.28
C GLU A 243 12.98 -3.38 -5.81
N PRO A 244 13.47 -4.16 -4.82
CA PRO A 244 13.07 -3.96 -3.42
C PRO A 244 13.82 -2.80 -2.74
N LEU A 245 14.70 -2.10 -3.44
CA LEU A 245 15.47 -0.97 -2.91
C LEU A 245 14.69 0.35 -2.94
N VAL A 246 13.73 0.47 -3.87
CA VAL A 246 12.98 1.70 -4.12
C VAL A 246 11.49 1.48 -3.89
N SER A 247 10.86 2.42 -3.20
CA SER A 247 9.40 2.43 -3.07
C SER A 247 8.76 2.81 -4.40
N GLN A 248 7.90 1.93 -4.92
CA GLN A 248 7.21 2.13 -6.19
C GLN A 248 5.71 2.31 -5.96
N GLY A 249 5.11 3.28 -6.63
CA GLY A 249 3.66 3.52 -6.58
C GLY A 249 2.86 2.51 -7.38
N GLN A 250 3.49 1.94 -8.38
CA GLN A 250 2.89 1.01 -9.31
C GLN A 250 3.92 -0.07 -9.65
N ARG A 251 3.47 -1.33 -9.67
CA ARG A 251 4.30 -2.44 -10.10
C ARG A 251 4.62 -2.33 -11.60
N PRO A 252 5.88 -2.52 -12.03
CA PRO A 252 6.19 -2.58 -13.46
C PRO A 252 5.47 -3.75 -14.12
N THR A 253 5.04 -3.54 -15.37
CA THR A 253 4.48 -4.61 -16.19
C THR A 253 5.62 -5.33 -16.89
N THR A 254 5.66 -6.65 -16.81
CA THR A 254 6.70 -7.44 -17.49
C THR A 254 6.65 -7.21 -19.00
N ILE A 255 7.84 -7.11 -19.62
CA ILE A 255 8.02 -6.97 -21.08
C ILE A 255 8.47 -8.27 -21.74
N VAL A 256 8.59 -9.35 -20.98
CA VAL A 256 9.08 -10.65 -21.49
C VAL A 256 8.16 -11.19 -22.59
N ALA A 257 8.72 -11.44 -23.77
CA ALA A 257 7.97 -11.86 -24.96
C ALA A 257 7.22 -13.21 -24.82
N PRO A 258 7.73 -14.23 -24.12
CA PRO A 258 7.05 -15.52 -23.98
C PRO A 258 5.75 -15.50 -23.19
N GLN A 259 5.39 -14.40 -22.61
CA GLN A 259 4.14 -14.25 -21.87
C GLN A 259 2.90 -14.06 -22.84
#